data_d87ea0321dceb92d6a1ce0733abba614
#
_entry.id   d87ea0321dceb92d6a1ce0733abba614
#
_cell.length_a   1.000
_cell.length_b   1.000
_cell.length_c   1.000
_cell.angle_alpha   90.00
_cell.angle_beta   90.00
_cell.angle_gamma   90.00
#
_symmetry.space_group_name_H-M   'P 1'
#
loop_
_entity.id
_entity.type
_entity.pdbx_description
1 polymer ?
#
loop_
_entity_poly.entity_id
_entity_poly.type
_entity_poly.pdbx_seq_one_letter_code
_entity_poly.pdbx_strand_id
1 'polypeptide(L)'
;MNLNAFGKATEESIEELEEFLGFLLPEDYKKFLSKYNGGTSKVRYSKFFVKELNQEIPLDVLYGIGVKKTFDLSECYEEFEEDMLPTSLIIGDDPSSGLIVLITDTENHGVYYWDHSFYFPQSSEEENTYKIADSFKDFINGLKNP
;
A
#
# COMPACT_ATOMS: atom_id res chain seq x y z
N MET A 1 2.50 15.07 7.38
CA MET A 1 2.18 14.29 6.18
C MET A 1 1.06 14.98 5.40
N ASN A 2 1.21 15.09 4.09
CA ASN A 2 0.24 15.79 3.24
C ASN A 2 -0.88 14.87 2.77
N LEU A 3 -1.66 14.37 3.71
CA LEU A 3 -2.78 13.48 3.44
C LEU A 3 -4.07 14.03 4.02
N ASN A 4 -5.14 13.89 3.24
CA ASN A 4 -6.50 14.04 3.74
C ASN A 4 -6.89 12.67 4.30
N ALA A 5 -6.70 12.47 5.60
CA ALA A 5 -6.93 11.20 6.26
C ALA A 5 -8.41 10.81 6.19
N PHE A 6 -8.67 9.51 6.05
CA PHE A 6 -10.04 9.00 6.06
C PHE A 6 -10.64 8.92 7.47
N GLY A 7 -9.81 8.99 8.48
CA GLY A 7 -10.27 8.92 9.86
C GLY A 7 -9.26 8.21 10.74
N LYS A 8 -9.75 7.36 11.61
CA LYS A 8 -8.89 6.58 12.51
C LYS A 8 -9.45 5.16 12.59
N ALA A 9 -8.61 4.16 12.39
CA ALA A 9 -9.01 2.78 12.60
C ALA A 9 -8.92 2.46 14.08
N THR A 10 -9.85 1.65 14.56
CA THR A 10 -9.80 1.17 15.94
C THR A 10 -8.89 -0.04 16.03
N GLU A 11 -8.37 -0.32 17.22
CA GLU A 11 -7.59 -1.53 17.45
C GLU A 11 -8.37 -2.77 17.07
N GLU A 12 -9.66 -2.79 17.41
CA GLU A 12 -10.56 -3.90 17.07
C GLU A 12 -10.67 -4.10 15.55
N SER A 13 -10.85 -3.02 14.79
CA SER A 13 -10.96 -3.12 13.32
C SER A 13 -9.66 -3.61 12.69
N ILE A 14 -8.52 -3.23 13.24
CA ILE A 14 -7.22 -3.69 12.77
C ILE A 14 -7.06 -5.20 13.04
N GLU A 15 -7.45 -5.65 14.23
CA GLU A 15 -7.42 -7.08 14.56
C GLU A 15 -8.33 -7.90 13.65
N GLU A 16 -9.51 -7.38 13.34
CA GLU A 16 -10.44 -8.03 12.42
C GLU A 16 -9.83 -8.15 11.03
N LEU A 17 -9.12 -7.13 10.58
CA LEU A 17 -8.43 -7.18 9.29
C LEU A 17 -7.34 -8.24 9.30
N GLU A 18 -6.54 -8.33 10.36
CA GLU A 18 -5.50 -9.33 10.48
C GLU A 18 -6.08 -10.76 10.47
N GLU A 19 -7.22 -10.97 11.14
CA GLU A 19 -7.93 -12.24 11.09
C GLU A 19 -8.38 -12.59 9.68
N PHE A 20 -8.94 -11.61 8.98
CA PHE A 20 -9.41 -11.78 7.61
C PHE A 20 -8.25 -12.14 6.67
N LEU A 21 -7.12 -11.45 6.82
CA LEU A 21 -5.94 -11.67 5.97
C LEU A 21 -5.22 -12.98 6.28
N GLY A 22 -5.23 -13.41 7.54
CA GLY A 22 -4.52 -14.59 7.98
C GLY A 22 -3.05 -14.33 8.30
N PHE A 23 -2.63 -13.08 8.42
CA PHE A 23 -1.29 -12.71 8.84
C PHE A 23 -1.30 -11.37 9.59
N LEU A 24 -0.24 -11.12 10.36
CA LEU A 24 -0.13 -9.92 11.17
C LEU A 24 0.46 -8.77 10.37
N LEU A 25 0.00 -7.55 10.67
CA LEU A 25 0.53 -6.34 10.05
C LEU A 25 1.68 -5.77 10.89
N PRO A 26 2.66 -5.10 10.24
CA PRO A 26 3.75 -4.46 10.98
C PRO A 26 3.24 -3.34 11.90
N GLU A 27 3.94 -3.13 13.01
CA GLU A 27 3.55 -2.12 14.00
C GLU A 27 3.50 -0.71 13.43
N ASP A 28 4.47 -0.34 12.59
CA ASP A 28 4.49 0.99 11.97
C ASP A 28 3.26 1.23 11.10
N TYR A 29 2.84 0.22 10.36
CA TYR A 29 1.64 0.32 9.52
C TYR A 29 0.36 0.37 10.36
N LYS A 30 0.29 -0.41 11.43
CA LYS A 30 -0.86 -0.37 12.35
C LYS A 30 -1.00 1.00 13.00
N LYS A 31 0.11 1.63 13.38
CA LYS A 31 0.09 2.99 13.93
C LYS A 31 -0.45 3.99 12.91
N PHE A 32 -0.07 3.84 11.66
CA PHE A 32 -0.60 4.68 10.58
C PHE A 32 -2.12 4.52 10.44
N LEU A 33 -2.61 3.30 10.43
CA LEU A 33 -4.05 3.04 10.34
C LEU A 33 -4.80 3.63 11.53
N SER A 34 -4.24 3.52 12.73
CA SER A 34 -4.85 4.07 13.94
C SER A 34 -4.96 5.59 13.91
N LYS A 35 -4.02 6.24 13.24
CA LYS A 35 -3.95 7.70 13.23
C LYS A 35 -4.62 8.33 12.02
N TYR A 36 -4.49 7.72 10.86
CA TYR A 36 -4.98 8.28 9.59
C TYR A 36 -5.98 7.40 8.86
N ASN A 37 -5.89 6.10 9.04
CA ASN A 37 -6.70 5.10 8.32
C ASN A 37 -6.71 5.31 6.80
N GLY A 38 -5.52 5.57 6.23
CA GLY A 38 -5.39 5.88 4.83
C GLY A 38 -5.65 7.35 4.53
N GLY A 39 -5.85 7.66 3.27
CA GLY A 39 -6.17 9.02 2.86
C GLY A 39 -5.79 9.31 1.43
N THR A 40 -6.14 10.51 0.96
CA THR A 40 -5.79 10.99 -0.37
C THR A 40 -4.74 12.10 -0.25
N SER A 41 -3.96 12.30 -1.31
CA SER A 41 -3.04 13.44 -1.38
C SER A 41 -3.83 14.74 -1.35
N LYS A 42 -3.31 15.76 -0.64
CA LYS A 42 -4.08 17.00 -0.40
C LYS A 42 -4.29 17.85 -1.65
N VAL A 43 -3.30 18.65 -2.02
CA VAL A 43 -3.44 19.63 -3.11
C VAL A 43 -2.80 19.12 -4.38
N ARG A 44 -1.64 18.54 -4.25
CA ARG A 44 -0.89 17.91 -5.32
C ARG A 44 -0.45 16.55 -4.80
N TYR A 45 -0.07 15.69 -5.71
CA TYR A 45 0.36 14.36 -5.32
C TYR A 45 1.73 14.41 -4.64
N SER A 46 1.82 13.85 -3.45
CA SER A 46 3.12 13.52 -2.87
C SER A 46 3.76 12.45 -3.76
N LYS A 47 5.08 12.40 -3.78
CA LYS A 47 5.78 11.49 -4.68
C LYS A 47 6.71 10.56 -3.91
N PHE A 48 6.83 9.35 -4.41
CA PHE A 48 7.82 8.40 -3.93
C PHE A 48 8.75 8.01 -5.08
N PHE A 49 10.01 7.74 -4.74
CA PHE A 49 11.02 7.39 -5.73
C PHE A 49 11.15 5.88 -5.86
N VAL A 50 11.12 5.37 -7.09
CA VAL A 50 11.34 3.96 -7.36
C VAL A 50 12.72 3.83 -8.00
N LYS A 51 13.68 3.36 -7.23
CA LYS A 51 15.09 3.34 -7.63
C LYS A 51 15.34 2.53 -8.90
N GLU A 52 14.75 1.35 -8.99
CA GLU A 52 14.94 0.46 -10.15
C GLU A 52 14.39 1.07 -11.43
N LEU A 53 13.38 1.91 -11.35
CA LEU A 53 12.82 2.60 -12.51
C LEU A 53 13.44 3.98 -12.72
N ASN A 54 14.20 4.46 -11.74
CA ASN A 54 14.76 5.80 -11.73
C ASN A 54 13.68 6.86 -11.99
N GLN A 55 12.53 6.72 -11.31
CA GLN A 55 11.37 7.59 -11.50
C GLN A 55 10.75 7.97 -10.17
N GLU A 56 10.20 9.19 -10.12
CA GLU A 56 9.33 9.61 -9.04
C GLU A 56 7.90 9.32 -9.47
N ILE A 57 7.17 8.61 -8.62
CA ILE A 57 5.78 8.19 -8.89
C ILE A 57 4.86 8.97 -7.97
N PRO A 58 3.81 9.60 -8.49
CA PRO A 58 2.85 10.30 -7.63
C PRO A 58 1.98 9.30 -6.86
N LEU A 59 1.74 9.61 -5.60
CA LEU A 59 0.84 8.84 -4.75
C LEU A 59 -0.58 9.41 -4.91
N ASP A 60 -1.56 8.56 -5.19
CA ASP A 60 -2.95 9.01 -5.25
C ASP A 60 -3.66 8.74 -3.93
N VAL A 61 -3.85 7.48 -3.59
CA VAL A 61 -4.60 7.09 -2.40
C VAL A 61 -3.84 6.05 -1.59
N LEU A 62 -3.86 6.18 -0.27
CA LEU A 62 -3.51 5.11 0.66
C LEU A 62 -4.81 4.57 1.22
N TYR A 63 -4.99 3.26 1.13
CA TYR A 63 -6.25 2.60 1.49
C TYR A 63 -6.42 2.50 3.00
N GLY A 64 -7.66 2.24 3.42
CA GLY A 64 -8.00 2.15 4.83
C GLY A 64 -9.02 1.05 5.11
N ILE A 65 -9.48 0.99 6.35
CA ILE A 65 -10.45 0.00 6.84
C ILE A 65 -11.83 0.65 6.95
N GLY A 66 -12.85 0.00 6.35
CA GLY A 66 -14.22 0.48 6.48
C GLY A 66 -14.49 1.80 5.77
N VAL A 67 -13.72 2.08 4.75
CA VAL A 67 -13.86 3.30 3.93
C VAL A 67 -14.60 2.97 2.64
N LYS A 68 -14.65 3.90 1.70
CA LYS A 68 -15.26 3.68 0.40
C LYS A 68 -14.72 2.37 -0.22
N LYS A 69 -15.61 1.59 -0.82
CA LYS A 69 -15.28 0.25 -1.32
C LYS A 69 -14.00 0.20 -2.19
N THR A 70 -13.83 1.18 -3.07
CA THR A 70 -12.67 1.24 -3.96
C THR A 70 -11.35 1.46 -3.23
N PHE A 71 -11.40 1.94 -1.99
CA PHE A 71 -10.24 2.25 -1.16
C PHE A 71 -10.15 1.38 0.09
N ASP A 72 -11.00 0.37 0.18
CA ASP A 72 -11.04 -0.51 1.34
C ASP A 72 -10.03 -1.64 1.20
N LEU A 73 -9.19 -1.82 2.23
CA LEU A 73 -8.12 -2.81 2.21
C LEU A 73 -8.60 -4.24 1.96
N SER A 74 -9.68 -4.66 2.63
CA SER A 74 -10.17 -6.02 2.48
C SER A 74 -10.79 -6.28 1.12
N GLU A 75 -11.50 -5.30 0.56
CA GLU A 75 -12.08 -5.42 -0.77
C GLU A 75 -10.99 -5.55 -1.83
N CYS A 76 -9.94 -4.74 -1.71
CA CYS A 76 -8.82 -4.77 -2.64
C CYS A 76 -8.06 -6.09 -2.53
N TYR A 77 -7.89 -6.58 -1.32
CA TYR A 77 -7.23 -7.86 -1.09
C TYR A 77 -7.98 -9.01 -1.78
N GLU A 78 -9.30 -9.05 -1.65
CA GLU A 78 -10.12 -10.08 -2.30
C GLU A 78 -9.99 -10.03 -3.82
N GLU A 79 -9.89 -8.84 -4.39
CA GLU A 79 -9.79 -8.66 -5.84
C GLU A 79 -8.48 -9.22 -6.40
N PHE A 80 -7.37 -9.03 -5.69
CA PHE A 80 -6.03 -9.35 -6.21
C PHE A 80 -5.34 -10.52 -5.51
N GLU A 81 -5.97 -11.15 -4.54
CA GLU A 81 -5.36 -12.17 -3.70
C GLU A 81 -4.66 -13.28 -4.48
N GLU A 82 -5.26 -13.74 -5.57
CA GLU A 82 -4.72 -14.83 -6.38
C GLU A 82 -3.46 -14.42 -7.16
N ASP A 83 -3.28 -13.13 -7.37
CA ASP A 83 -2.17 -12.60 -8.16
C ASP A 83 -1.00 -12.11 -7.29
N MET A 84 -1.11 -12.25 -5.97
CA MET A 84 -0.15 -11.69 -5.03
C MET A 84 0.61 -12.75 -4.28
N LEU A 85 1.82 -12.39 -3.84
CA LEU A 85 2.60 -13.25 -2.95
C LEU A 85 1.87 -13.40 -1.60
N PRO A 86 2.02 -14.55 -0.93
CA PRO A 86 1.48 -14.71 0.42
C PRO A 86 2.01 -13.62 1.35
N THR A 87 1.22 -13.23 2.33
CA THR A 87 1.57 -12.22 3.33
C THR A 87 1.80 -10.82 2.76
N SER A 88 1.27 -10.54 1.57
CA SER A 88 1.30 -9.20 1.00
C SER A 88 -0.09 -8.56 1.02
N LEU A 89 -0.11 -7.22 1.02
CA LEU A 89 -1.35 -6.44 1.08
C LEU A 89 -1.20 -5.21 0.18
N ILE A 90 -2.17 -4.98 -0.68
CA ILE A 90 -2.20 -3.74 -1.47
C ILE A 90 -2.68 -2.62 -0.55
N ILE A 91 -1.85 -1.58 -0.39
CA ILE A 91 -2.11 -0.50 0.56
C ILE A 91 -2.37 0.85 -0.10
N GLY A 92 -2.26 0.94 -1.41
CA GLY A 92 -2.50 2.21 -2.10
C GLY A 92 -2.31 2.11 -3.60
N ASP A 93 -2.41 3.25 -4.27
CA ASP A 93 -2.27 3.31 -5.72
C ASP A 93 -1.66 4.64 -6.18
N ASP A 94 -1.30 4.68 -7.47
CA ASP A 94 -0.94 5.90 -8.15
C ASP A 94 -2.06 6.27 -9.15
N PRO A 95 -2.04 7.49 -9.73
CA PRO A 95 -3.09 7.90 -10.66
C PRO A 95 -3.11 7.11 -11.97
N SER A 96 -2.05 6.35 -12.27
CA SER A 96 -1.91 5.62 -13.54
C SER A 96 -2.15 4.12 -13.39
N SER A 97 -2.83 3.71 -12.32
CA SER A 97 -3.20 2.31 -12.06
C SER A 97 -2.10 1.42 -11.47
N GLY A 98 -0.94 1.97 -11.15
CA GLY A 98 0.06 1.22 -10.39
C GLY A 98 -0.39 1.04 -8.94
N LEU A 99 0.04 -0.03 -8.30
CA LEU A 99 -0.37 -0.37 -6.95
C LEU A 99 0.81 -0.36 -5.99
N ILE A 100 0.55 0.02 -4.75
CA ILE A 100 1.56 0.02 -3.68
C ILE A 100 1.26 -1.18 -2.80
N VAL A 101 2.26 -2.03 -2.61
CA VAL A 101 2.11 -3.31 -1.91
C VAL A 101 3.03 -3.35 -0.69
N LEU A 102 2.46 -3.77 0.43
CA LEU A 102 3.21 -4.02 1.66
C LEU A 102 3.43 -5.53 1.77
N ILE A 103 4.69 -5.96 1.79
CA ILE A 103 5.03 -7.36 2.02
C ILE A 103 5.47 -7.51 3.46
N THR A 104 4.86 -8.43 4.18
CA THR A 104 5.03 -8.54 5.63
C THR A 104 5.93 -9.68 6.10
N ASP A 105 6.34 -10.59 5.21
CA ASP A 105 7.21 -11.67 5.64
C ASP A 105 8.62 -11.15 5.97
N THR A 106 9.37 -11.91 6.77
CA THR A 106 10.68 -11.46 7.24
C THR A 106 11.74 -11.36 6.14
N GLU A 107 11.63 -12.20 5.13
CA GLU A 107 12.63 -12.27 4.06
C GLU A 107 12.49 -11.12 3.06
N ASN A 108 11.24 -10.76 2.73
CA ASN A 108 10.96 -9.76 1.71
C ASN A 108 10.26 -8.53 2.26
N HIS A 109 10.34 -8.30 3.56
CA HIS A 109 9.63 -7.21 4.23
C HIS A 109 9.94 -5.87 3.56
N GLY A 110 8.87 -5.10 3.28
CA GLY A 110 9.04 -3.76 2.70
C GLY A 110 7.82 -3.28 1.96
N VAL A 111 7.97 -2.11 1.33
CA VAL A 111 6.94 -1.51 0.50
C VAL A 111 7.41 -1.54 -0.94
N TYR A 112 6.54 -1.98 -1.84
CA TYR A 112 6.86 -2.21 -3.23
C TYR A 112 5.86 -1.51 -4.14
N TYR A 113 6.30 -1.19 -5.35
CA TYR A 113 5.45 -0.67 -6.42
C TYR A 113 5.18 -1.79 -7.41
N TRP A 114 3.92 -2.11 -7.63
CA TRP A 114 3.49 -3.13 -8.58
C TRP A 114 2.88 -2.43 -9.80
N ASP A 115 3.62 -2.48 -10.91
CA ASP A 115 3.20 -1.86 -12.15
C ASP A 115 2.37 -2.86 -12.97
N HIS A 116 1.11 -3.04 -12.58
CA HIS A 116 0.25 -4.01 -13.23
C HIS A 116 -0.38 -3.47 -14.53
N SER A 117 -0.02 -2.25 -14.95
CA SER A 117 -0.39 -1.75 -16.27
C SER A 117 0.31 -2.53 -17.39
N PHE A 118 1.39 -3.24 -17.06
CA PHE A 118 2.09 -4.13 -17.98
C PHE A 118 1.68 -5.58 -17.75
N TYR A 119 0.38 -5.82 -17.69
CA TYR A 119 -0.12 -7.16 -17.45
C TYR A 119 -0.13 -7.99 -18.73
N PHE A 120 0.62 -9.09 -18.72
CA PHE A 120 0.60 -10.13 -19.75
C PHE A 120 0.23 -11.45 -19.07
N PRO A 121 -0.26 -12.46 -19.83
CA PRO A 121 -0.58 -13.75 -19.24
C PRO A 121 0.55 -14.40 -18.45
N GLN A 122 1.80 -14.14 -18.85
CA GLN A 122 2.98 -14.66 -18.15
C GLN A 122 3.57 -13.68 -17.15
N SER A 123 3.01 -12.49 -17.00
CA SER A 123 3.48 -11.53 -16.01
C SER A 123 3.07 -11.96 -14.62
N SER A 124 3.91 -11.65 -13.63
CA SER A 124 3.62 -11.94 -12.24
C SER A 124 3.98 -10.73 -11.40
N GLU A 125 3.55 -10.74 -10.14
CA GLU A 125 3.92 -9.73 -9.17
C GLU A 125 5.44 -9.60 -9.11
N GLU A 126 6.16 -10.72 -9.14
CA GLU A 126 7.62 -10.73 -9.07
C GLU A 126 8.29 -9.99 -10.23
N GLU A 127 7.74 -10.10 -11.43
CA GLU A 127 8.33 -9.49 -12.63
C GLU A 127 8.11 -7.98 -12.71
N ASN A 128 7.00 -7.50 -12.18
CA ASN A 128 6.59 -6.10 -12.31
C ASN A 128 6.61 -5.38 -10.96
N THR A 129 7.32 -5.91 -9.98
CA THR A 129 7.34 -5.39 -8.63
C THR A 129 8.71 -4.81 -8.30
N TYR A 130 8.72 -3.56 -7.86
CA TYR A 130 9.94 -2.80 -7.59
C TYR A 130 9.93 -2.30 -6.15
N LYS A 131 11.00 -2.56 -5.41
CA LYS A 131 11.09 -2.14 -4.02
C LYS A 131 11.18 -0.63 -3.90
N ILE A 132 10.36 -0.04 -3.02
CA ILE A 132 10.37 1.39 -2.72
C ILE A 132 11.13 1.65 -1.42
N ALA A 133 10.86 0.86 -0.39
CA ALA A 133 11.40 1.08 0.95
C ALA A 133 11.44 -0.22 1.75
N ASP A 134 12.29 -0.25 2.79
CA ASP A 134 12.45 -1.43 3.63
C ASP A 134 11.35 -1.58 4.69
N SER A 135 10.60 -0.52 4.93
CA SER A 135 9.49 -0.53 5.90
C SER A 135 8.44 0.49 5.49
N PHE A 136 7.25 0.36 6.06
CA PHE A 136 6.20 1.35 5.83
C PHE A 136 6.62 2.72 6.36
N LYS A 137 7.28 2.76 7.52
CA LYS A 137 7.78 4.00 8.11
C LYS A 137 8.75 4.71 7.16
N ASP A 138 9.67 3.97 6.56
CA ASP A 138 10.62 4.53 5.60
C ASP A 138 9.92 5.03 4.34
N PHE A 139 8.89 4.31 3.89
CA PHE A 139 8.09 4.75 2.75
C PHE A 139 7.43 6.10 3.02
N ILE A 140 6.78 6.24 4.18
CA ILE A 140 6.11 7.49 4.54
C ILE A 140 7.11 8.63 4.68
N ASN A 141 8.25 8.37 5.34
CA ASN A 141 9.28 9.39 5.55
C ASN A 141 9.95 9.82 4.24
N GLY A 142 9.94 8.94 3.24
CA GLY A 142 10.51 9.22 1.93
C GLY A 142 9.58 9.93 0.97
N LEU A 143 8.32 10.14 1.33
CA LEU A 143 7.37 10.86 0.48
C LEU A 143 7.79 12.32 0.36
N LYS A 144 7.89 12.79 -0.87
CA LYS A 144 8.28 14.16 -1.15
C LYS A 144 7.05 15.01 -1.40
N ASN A 145 7.07 16.24 -0.92
CA ASN A 145 6.02 17.20 -1.25
C ASN A 145 6.08 17.53 -2.74
N PRO A 146 4.92 17.84 -3.31
CA PRO A 146 4.86 18.24 -4.73
C PRO A 146 5.64 19.50 -5.03
#